data_c395f59a446679ab41eb758e7aa2581e
#
_entry.id   c395f59a446679ab41eb758e7aa2581e
#
_cell.length_a   1.000
_cell.length_b   1.000
_cell.length_c   1.000
_cell.angle_alpha   90.00
_cell.angle_beta   90.00
_cell.angle_gamma   90.00
#
_symmetry.space_group_name_H-M   'P 1'
#
loop_
_entity.id
_entity.type
_entity.pdbx_description
1 polymer ?
#
loop_
_entity_poly.entity_id
_entity_poly.type
_entity_poly.pdbx_seq_one_letter_code
_entity_poly.pdbx_strand_id
1 'polypeptide(L)'
;MDLFAPRRLSCGILILSEQQELLLCHVTGQDHWDLPKGGAHDDESPLQAALRETREETGLDLAAKALRELGRFDYRPKKDLHLFATLMPRFDLAQLRCESQFSQYGTGQRLPEMDGYDWVRFERVGERCTPKMTAVLHGRLNLQRVLDELAAAPLVALAA
;
A
#
# COMPACT_ATOMS: atom_id res chain seq x y z
N MET A 1 -2.38 -30.59 -4.56
CA MET A 1 -1.66 -29.35 -4.15
C MET A 1 -0.41 -29.24 -5.01
N ASP A 2 -0.37 -28.23 -5.83
CA ASP A 2 0.79 -28.02 -6.70
C ASP A 2 1.90 -27.30 -5.91
N LEU A 3 2.87 -28.10 -5.45
CA LEU A 3 4.01 -27.58 -4.67
C LEU A 3 4.96 -26.70 -5.50
N PHE A 4 4.77 -26.66 -6.81
CA PHE A 4 5.62 -25.94 -7.75
C PHE A 4 4.94 -24.72 -8.37
N ALA A 5 3.70 -24.42 -7.98
CA ALA A 5 3.04 -23.21 -8.47
C ALA A 5 3.84 -21.97 -8.02
N PRO A 6 4.15 -21.04 -8.93
CA PRO A 6 4.89 -19.85 -8.55
C PRO A 6 4.07 -19.03 -7.53
N ARG A 7 4.76 -18.47 -6.53
CA ARG A 7 4.13 -17.59 -5.55
C ARG A 7 3.68 -16.31 -6.25
N ARG A 8 2.44 -15.89 -6.01
CA ARG A 8 1.95 -14.61 -6.51
C ARG A 8 2.61 -13.48 -5.73
N LEU A 9 2.71 -12.32 -6.35
CA LEU A 9 3.32 -11.14 -5.76
C LEU A 9 2.35 -9.99 -5.78
N SER A 10 2.06 -9.43 -4.60
CA SER A 10 1.41 -8.14 -4.47
C SER A 10 2.46 -7.09 -4.14
N CYS A 11 2.32 -5.92 -4.73
CA CYS A 11 3.26 -4.81 -4.55
C CYS A 11 2.50 -3.58 -4.07
N GLY A 12 3.05 -2.87 -3.09
CA GLY A 12 2.38 -1.73 -2.51
C GLY A 12 3.33 -0.70 -1.94
N ILE A 13 2.76 0.44 -1.57
CA ILE A 13 3.51 1.58 -1.06
C ILE A 13 2.95 2.02 0.29
N LEU A 14 3.85 2.14 1.27
CA LEU A 14 3.56 2.81 2.53
C LEU A 14 3.74 4.32 2.33
N ILE A 15 2.66 5.06 2.46
CA ILE A 15 2.70 6.52 2.38
C ILE A 15 2.61 7.04 3.81
N LEU A 16 3.71 7.60 4.30
CA LEU A 16 3.84 8.05 5.67
C LEU A 16 3.77 9.58 5.75
N SER A 17 3.19 10.11 6.81
CA SER A 17 3.24 11.53 7.14
C SER A 17 4.24 11.79 8.27
N GLU A 18 4.72 13.03 8.38
CA GLU A 18 5.61 13.45 9.48
C GLU A 18 4.92 13.37 10.85
N GLN A 19 3.60 13.23 10.88
CA GLN A 19 2.83 13.11 12.10
C GLN A 19 2.68 11.67 12.59
N GLN A 20 3.53 10.76 12.11
CA GLN A 20 3.50 9.35 12.51
C GLN A 20 2.20 8.66 12.12
N GLU A 21 1.77 8.92 10.89
CA GLU A 21 0.58 8.33 10.31
C GLU A 21 0.89 7.58 9.02
N LEU A 22 0.11 6.55 8.77
CA LEU A 22 0.13 5.76 7.55
C LEU A 22 -1.19 5.98 6.81
N LEU A 23 -1.10 6.25 5.50
CA LEU A 23 -2.29 6.32 4.67
C LEU A 23 -2.86 4.93 4.46
N LEU A 24 -4.12 4.73 4.83
CA LEU A 24 -4.84 3.50 4.60
C LEU A 24 -6.08 3.75 3.75
N CYS A 25 -6.44 2.74 2.97
CA CYS A 25 -7.60 2.74 2.09
C CYS A 25 -8.64 1.77 2.64
N HIS A 26 -9.90 2.18 2.72
CA HIS A 26 -10.98 1.29 3.10
C HIS A 26 -11.34 0.37 1.94
N VAL A 27 -11.31 -0.93 2.17
CA VAL A 27 -11.65 -1.92 1.15
C VAL A 27 -13.18 -2.00 1.04
N THR A 28 -13.70 -1.69 -0.13
CA THR A 28 -15.15 -1.62 -0.37
C THR A 28 -15.84 -2.92 0.02
N GLY A 29 -16.88 -2.81 0.83
CA GLY A 29 -17.68 -3.95 1.27
C GLY A 29 -17.04 -4.80 2.37
N GLN A 30 -15.86 -4.45 2.86
CA GLN A 30 -15.14 -5.18 3.91
C GLN A 30 -15.04 -4.33 5.17
N ASP A 31 -14.71 -4.97 6.28
CA ASP A 31 -14.55 -4.29 7.57
C ASP A 31 -13.11 -3.83 7.83
N HIS A 32 -12.23 -4.02 6.84
CA HIS A 32 -10.82 -3.71 7.04
C HIS A 32 -10.32 -2.66 6.06
N TRP A 33 -9.20 -2.08 6.43
CA TRP A 33 -8.43 -1.11 5.66
C TRP A 33 -7.12 -1.76 5.19
N ASP A 34 -6.54 -1.23 4.15
CA ASP A 34 -5.35 -1.81 3.56
C ASP A 34 -4.44 -0.73 2.97
N LEU A 35 -3.20 -1.12 2.66
CA LEU A 35 -2.31 -0.30 1.86
C LEU A 35 -2.83 -0.20 0.42
N PRO A 36 -2.50 0.87 -0.30
CA PRO A 36 -2.61 0.82 -1.75
C PRO A 36 -1.63 -0.23 -2.27
N LYS A 37 -2.16 -1.30 -2.85
CA LYS A 37 -1.38 -2.45 -3.33
C LYS A 37 -2.20 -3.31 -4.26
N GLY A 38 -1.53 -4.18 -4.99
CA GLY A 38 -2.18 -5.18 -5.81
C GLY A 38 -1.18 -6.06 -6.55
N GLY A 39 -1.71 -6.98 -7.33
CA GLY A 39 -0.94 -8.00 -8.01
C GLY A 39 -0.04 -7.44 -9.12
N ALA A 40 1.20 -7.89 -9.14
CA ALA A 40 2.11 -7.57 -10.23
C ALA A 40 1.71 -8.35 -11.50
N HIS A 41 1.78 -7.69 -12.65
CA HIS A 41 1.66 -8.35 -13.94
C HIS A 41 2.99 -9.01 -14.30
N ASP A 42 2.96 -10.00 -15.19
CA ASP A 42 4.15 -10.80 -15.54
C ASP A 42 5.30 -9.95 -16.11
N ASP A 43 4.96 -8.85 -16.79
CA ASP A 43 5.92 -7.97 -17.44
C ASP A 43 6.29 -6.74 -16.58
N GLU A 44 5.81 -6.67 -15.34
CA GLU A 44 6.10 -5.55 -14.45
C GLU A 44 7.18 -5.91 -13.41
N SER A 45 8.06 -4.94 -13.13
CA SER A 45 8.87 -5.00 -11.93
C SER A 45 8.01 -4.76 -10.69
N PRO A 46 8.45 -5.17 -9.48
CA PRO A 46 7.73 -4.83 -8.26
C PRO A 46 7.48 -3.32 -8.09
N LEU A 47 8.45 -2.50 -8.45
CA LEU A 47 8.31 -1.04 -8.38
C LEU A 47 7.23 -0.52 -9.34
N GLN A 48 7.23 -1.01 -10.58
CA GLN A 48 6.20 -0.62 -11.55
C GLN A 48 4.80 -1.01 -11.10
N ALA A 49 4.66 -2.22 -10.55
CA ALA A 49 3.38 -2.71 -10.04
C ALA A 49 2.90 -1.87 -8.84
N ALA A 50 3.79 -1.55 -7.90
CA ALA A 50 3.45 -0.73 -6.74
C ALA A 50 3.02 0.68 -7.15
N LEU A 51 3.69 1.29 -8.11
CA LEU A 51 3.32 2.61 -8.63
C LEU A 51 1.96 2.58 -9.33
N ARG A 52 1.73 1.58 -10.17
CA ARG A 52 0.45 1.43 -10.90
C ARG A 52 -0.71 1.20 -9.93
N GLU A 53 -0.57 0.28 -8.99
CA GLU A 53 -1.63 -0.01 -8.02
C GLU A 53 -1.94 1.19 -7.13
N THR A 54 -0.93 1.93 -6.70
CA THR A 54 -1.13 3.14 -5.90
C THR A 54 -1.91 4.19 -6.69
N ARG A 55 -1.58 4.39 -7.97
CA ARG A 55 -2.32 5.31 -8.83
C ARG A 55 -3.76 4.86 -9.02
N GLU A 56 -3.98 3.57 -9.28
CA GLU A 56 -5.33 3.02 -9.49
C GLU A 56 -6.20 3.15 -8.25
N GLU A 57 -5.65 2.94 -7.06
CA GLU A 57 -6.43 2.92 -5.82
C GLU A 57 -6.53 4.28 -5.13
N THR A 58 -5.61 5.20 -5.37
CA THR A 58 -5.57 6.51 -4.70
C THR A 58 -5.58 7.70 -5.63
N GLY A 59 -5.27 7.52 -6.90
CA GLY A 59 -5.07 8.61 -7.85
C GLY A 59 -3.70 9.29 -7.74
N LEU A 60 -2.84 8.85 -6.81
CA LEU A 60 -1.52 9.46 -6.63
C LEU A 60 -0.54 8.93 -7.67
N ASP A 61 0.10 9.84 -8.38
CA ASP A 61 1.12 9.54 -9.37
C ASP A 61 2.50 9.85 -8.76
N LEU A 62 3.09 8.83 -8.13
CA LEU A 62 4.34 8.98 -7.39
C LEU A 62 5.55 8.76 -8.29
N ALA A 63 6.62 9.52 -8.04
CA ALA A 63 7.87 9.33 -8.76
C ALA A 63 8.66 8.17 -8.16
N ALA A 64 9.20 7.29 -9.01
CA ALA A 64 9.99 6.14 -8.58
C ALA A 64 11.16 6.54 -7.66
N LYS A 65 11.82 7.66 -7.95
CA LYS A 65 12.97 8.15 -7.17
C LYS A 65 12.58 8.62 -5.76
N ALA A 66 11.29 8.84 -5.49
CA ALA A 66 10.79 9.22 -4.17
C ALA A 66 10.54 8.01 -3.26
N LEU A 67 10.70 6.80 -3.78
CA LEU A 67 10.39 5.57 -3.07
C LEU A 67 11.64 4.90 -2.54
N ARG A 68 11.55 4.42 -1.30
CA ARG A 68 12.55 3.58 -0.68
C ARG A 68 12.04 2.14 -0.70
N GLU A 69 12.85 1.21 -1.19
CA GLU A 69 12.49 -0.20 -1.16
C GLU A 69 12.62 -0.76 0.25
N LEU A 70 11.56 -1.41 0.72
CA LEU A 70 11.56 -2.07 2.04
C LEU A 70 11.82 -3.57 1.93
N GLY A 71 11.55 -4.17 0.77
CA GLY A 71 11.83 -5.57 0.49
C GLY A 71 10.59 -6.41 0.30
N ARG A 72 10.82 -7.72 0.30
CA ARG A 72 9.80 -8.73 0.04
C ARG A 72 9.53 -9.53 1.31
N PHE A 73 8.25 -9.78 1.59
CA PHE A 73 7.80 -10.43 2.81
C PHE A 73 6.83 -11.58 2.49
N ASP A 74 6.91 -12.66 3.26
CA ASP A 74 5.84 -13.64 3.28
C ASP A 74 4.56 -12.97 3.77
N TYR A 75 3.43 -13.24 3.10
CA TYR A 75 2.18 -12.57 3.43
C TYR A 75 1.04 -13.55 3.62
N ARG A 76 0.79 -14.39 2.63
CA ARG A 76 -0.23 -15.44 2.66
C ARG A 76 0.35 -16.72 2.06
N PRO A 77 -0.29 -17.88 2.29
CA PRO A 77 0.08 -19.06 1.53
C PRO A 77 0.06 -18.73 0.04
N LYS A 78 1.16 -19.00 -0.66
CA LYS A 78 1.34 -18.77 -2.10
C LYS A 78 1.31 -17.28 -2.53
N LYS A 79 1.46 -16.33 -1.60
CA LYS A 79 1.48 -14.90 -1.94
C LYS A 79 2.50 -14.15 -1.10
N ASP A 80 3.42 -13.47 -1.77
CA ASP A 80 4.36 -12.56 -1.15
C ASP A 80 3.92 -11.10 -1.32
N LEU A 81 4.47 -10.24 -0.49
CA LEU A 81 4.22 -8.80 -0.51
C LEU A 81 5.55 -8.09 -0.69
N HIS A 82 5.65 -7.24 -1.71
CA HIS A 82 6.83 -6.41 -1.95
C HIS A 82 6.46 -4.96 -1.69
N LEU A 83 7.14 -4.32 -0.75
CA LEU A 83 6.78 -3.00 -0.24
C LEU A 83 7.84 -1.95 -0.51
N PHE A 84 7.36 -0.75 -0.75
CA PHE A 84 8.12 0.49 -0.86
C PHE A 84 7.52 1.50 0.12
N ALA A 85 8.25 2.56 0.41
CA ALA A 85 7.76 3.61 1.30
C ALA A 85 8.15 4.99 0.78
N THR A 86 7.30 5.97 1.07
CA THR A 86 7.58 7.37 0.82
C THR A 86 7.04 8.24 1.95
N LEU A 87 7.65 9.39 2.15
CA LEU A 87 7.21 10.39 3.10
C LEU A 87 6.53 11.51 2.32
N MET A 88 5.28 11.82 2.69
CA MET A 88 4.52 12.90 2.07
C MET A 88 4.01 13.86 3.14
N PRO A 89 3.85 15.17 2.82
CA PRO A 89 3.12 16.05 3.72
C PRO A 89 1.70 15.52 3.89
N ARG A 90 1.14 15.73 5.08
CA ARG A 90 -0.26 15.35 5.33
C ARG A 90 -1.16 16.21 4.47
N PHE A 91 -1.68 15.66 3.40
CA PHE A 91 -2.54 16.34 2.43
C PHE A 91 -4.01 16.05 2.71
N ASP A 92 -4.89 16.83 2.08
CA ASP A 92 -6.34 16.64 2.16
C ASP A 92 -6.75 15.36 1.42
N LEU A 93 -7.35 14.42 2.16
CA LEU A 93 -7.80 13.14 1.63
C LEU A 93 -8.88 13.26 0.55
N ALA A 94 -9.58 14.39 0.48
CA ALA A 94 -10.56 14.66 -0.57
C ALA A 94 -9.94 14.69 -1.98
N GLN A 95 -8.62 14.82 -2.08
CA GLN A 95 -7.90 14.76 -3.35
C GLN A 95 -7.74 13.33 -3.88
N LEU A 96 -7.94 12.33 -3.04
CA LEU A 96 -7.77 10.93 -3.43
C LEU A 96 -8.99 10.39 -4.12
N ARG A 97 -8.76 9.51 -5.08
CA ARG A 97 -9.82 8.88 -5.85
C ARG A 97 -9.38 7.50 -6.34
N CYS A 98 -10.25 6.51 -6.14
CA CYS A 98 -10.02 5.17 -6.66
C CYS A 98 -10.52 5.07 -8.10
N GLU A 99 -9.64 4.68 -9.01
CA GLU A 99 -9.94 4.50 -10.42
C GLU A 99 -10.20 3.04 -10.79
N SER A 100 -9.76 2.10 -9.95
CA SER A 100 -9.97 0.67 -10.19
C SER A 100 -11.33 0.22 -9.67
N GLN A 101 -11.90 -0.78 -10.33
CA GLN A 101 -13.22 -1.31 -10.00
C GLN A 101 -13.20 -2.83 -9.96
N PHE A 102 -14.16 -3.39 -9.25
CA PHE A 102 -14.44 -4.82 -9.25
C PHE A 102 -15.94 -5.06 -9.44
N SER A 103 -16.30 -6.25 -9.89
CA SER A 103 -17.71 -6.66 -9.98
C SER A 103 -18.13 -7.30 -8.67
N GLN A 104 -19.17 -6.75 -8.04
CA GLN A 104 -19.69 -7.29 -6.80
C GLN A 104 -20.31 -8.67 -7.04
N TYR A 105 -19.94 -9.64 -6.21
CA TYR A 105 -20.51 -10.98 -6.27
C TYR A 105 -22.02 -10.93 -6.01
N GLY A 106 -22.79 -11.64 -6.82
CA GLY A 106 -24.22 -11.77 -6.70
C GLY A 106 -25.03 -10.71 -7.45
N THR A 107 -24.53 -9.47 -7.56
CA THR A 107 -25.23 -8.39 -8.26
C THR A 107 -24.61 -8.02 -9.59
N GLY A 108 -23.32 -8.32 -9.77
CA GLY A 108 -22.54 -7.89 -10.94
C GLY A 108 -22.30 -6.38 -11.00
N GLN A 109 -22.70 -5.62 -9.98
CA GLN A 109 -22.49 -4.18 -9.93
C GLN A 109 -21.01 -3.85 -9.88
N ARG A 110 -20.58 -2.86 -10.67
CA ARG A 110 -19.20 -2.36 -10.66
C ARG A 110 -19.04 -1.36 -9.51
N LEU A 111 -18.11 -1.65 -8.62
CA LEU A 111 -17.79 -0.81 -7.46
C LEU A 111 -16.32 -0.47 -7.44
N PRO A 112 -15.94 0.69 -6.88
CA PRO A 112 -14.51 0.98 -6.68
C PRO A 112 -13.91 -0.03 -5.70
N GLU A 113 -12.65 -0.39 -5.91
CA GLU A 113 -11.96 -1.31 -5.00
C GLU A 113 -11.78 -0.69 -3.62
N MET A 114 -11.55 0.62 -3.56
CA MET A 114 -11.42 1.40 -2.32
C MET A 114 -12.49 2.48 -2.29
N ASP A 115 -13.14 2.66 -1.14
CA ASP A 115 -14.23 3.63 -0.98
C ASP A 115 -13.99 4.62 0.16
N GLY A 116 -12.81 4.64 0.73
CA GLY A 116 -12.45 5.59 1.78
C GLY A 116 -10.95 5.63 2.01
N TYR A 117 -10.50 6.71 2.63
CA TYR A 117 -9.09 6.93 2.94
C TYR A 117 -8.98 7.57 4.31
N ASP A 118 -7.92 7.24 5.05
CA ASP A 118 -7.66 7.85 6.35
C ASP A 118 -6.16 7.88 6.64
N TRP A 119 -5.73 8.92 7.35
CA TRP A 119 -4.43 8.98 7.97
C TRP A 119 -4.53 8.30 9.33
N VAL A 120 -3.87 7.15 9.48
CA VAL A 120 -3.99 6.33 10.69
C VAL A 120 -2.66 6.34 11.44
N ARG A 121 -2.71 6.72 12.72
CA ARG A 121 -1.50 6.72 13.55
C ARG A 121 -0.92 5.31 13.62
N PHE A 122 0.41 5.23 13.67
CA PHE A 122 1.12 3.94 13.63
C PHE A 122 0.61 2.96 14.67
N GLU A 123 0.37 3.42 15.89
CA GLU A 123 -0.09 2.55 16.98
C GLU A 123 -1.51 2.02 16.79
N ARG A 124 -2.28 2.60 15.87
CA ARG A 124 -3.66 2.20 15.61
C ARG A 124 -3.84 1.41 14.31
N VAL A 125 -2.76 1.17 13.59
CA VAL A 125 -2.83 0.44 12.31
C VAL A 125 -3.41 -0.96 12.48
N GLY A 126 -3.11 -1.63 13.60
CA GLY A 126 -3.65 -2.96 13.89
C GLY A 126 -5.16 -2.99 14.13
N GLU A 127 -5.79 -1.87 14.45
CA GLU A 127 -7.24 -1.77 14.60
C GLU A 127 -7.95 -1.69 13.23
N ARG A 128 -7.23 -1.38 12.19
CA ARG A 128 -7.77 -1.13 10.85
C ARG A 128 -7.42 -2.23 9.86
N CYS A 129 -6.20 -2.72 9.87
CA CYS A 129 -5.71 -3.72 8.92
C CYS A 129 -6.06 -5.13 9.35
N THR A 130 -6.03 -6.07 8.37
CA THR A 130 -6.15 -7.50 8.68
C THR A 130 -5.00 -7.96 9.57
N PRO A 131 -5.17 -9.07 10.32
CA PRO A 131 -4.08 -9.61 11.14
C PRO A 131 -2.82 -9.92 10.34
N LYS A 132 -2.96 -10.41 9.10
CA LYS A 132 -1.80 -10.73 8.24
C LYS A 132 -1.04 -9.48 7.81
N MET A 133 -1.73 -8.42 7.43
CA MET A 133 -1.09 -7.15 7.10
C MET A 133 -0.45 -6.53 8.34
N THR A 134 -1.13 -6.55 9.48
CA THR A 134 -0.60 -6.05 10.74
C THR A 134 0.67 -6.78 11.13
N ALA A 135 0.72 -8.11 10.92
CA ALA A 135 1.93 -8.89 11.20
C ALA A 135 3.14 -8.43 10.39
N VAL A 136 2.93 -8.00 9.15
CA VAL A 136 4.00 -7.41 8.33
C VAL A 136 4.37 -6.03 8.85
N LEU A 137 3.39 -5.15 9.03
CA LEU A 137 3.64 -3.74 9.35
C LEU A 137 4.20 -3.52 10.76
N HIS A 138 3.80 -4.33 11.73
CA HIS A 138 4.28 -4.23 13.13
C HIS A 138 5.27 -5.33 13.51
N GLY A 139 5.22 -6.49 12.86
CA GLY A 139 6.06 -7.62 13.21
C GLY A 139 7.35 -7.73 12.39
N ARG A 140 7.29 -7.36 11.12
CA ARG A 140 8.44 -7.45 10.19
C ARG A 140 9.07 -6.09 9.91
N LEU A 141 8.31 -5.02 10.04
CA LEU A 141 8.75 -3.64 9.88
C LEU A 141 8.62 -2.89 11.19
N ASN A 142 9.34 -1.79 11.30
CA ASN A 142 9.17 -0.79 12.35
C ASN A 142 8.82 0.53 11.66
N LEU A 143 7.55 0.94 11.73
CA LEU A 143 7.06 2.12 11.00
C LEU A 143 7.75 3.41 11.43
N GLN A 144 8.04 3.56 12.73
CA GLN A 144 8.76 4.75 13.21
C GLN A 144 10.17 4.80 12.64
N ARG A 145 10.84 3.67 12.58
CA ARG A 145 12.19 3.59 11.99
C ARG A 145 12.15 3.92 10.50
N VAL A 146 11.16 3.41 9.78
CA VAL A 146 10.98 3.74 8.35
C VAL A 146 10.79 5.23 8.17
N LEU A 147 9.94 5.86 9.00
CA LEU A 147 9.73 7.30 8.98
C LEU A 147 11.01 8.07 9.26
N ASP A 148 11.75 7.68 10.30
CA ASP A 148 13.01 8.34 10.69
C ASP A 148 14.04 8.27 9.55
N GLU A 149 14.16 7.12 8.90
CA GLU A 149 15.08 6.92 7.78
C GLU A 149 14.67 7.75 6.55
N LEU A 150 13.36 7.83 6.26
CA LEU A 150 12.86 8.66 5.15
C LEU A 150 13.07 10.15 5.44
N ALA A 151 12.85 10.58 6.68
CA ALA A 151 13.04 11.97 7.08
C ALA A 151 14.51 12.40 7.05
N ALA A 152 15.44 11.46 7.30
CA ALA A 152 16.88 11.70 7.24
C ALA A 152 17.43 11.68 5.82
N ALA A 153 16.70 11.10 4.86
CA ALA A 153 17.15 11.03 3.47
C ALA A 153 17.10 12.44 2.85
N PRO A 154 18.09 12.81 2.00
CA PRO A 154 18.01 14.08 1.28
C PRO A 154 16.73 14.14 0.46
N LEU A 155 16.00 15.25 0.58
CA LEU A 155 14.72 15.46 -0.14
C LEU A 155 14.96 15.71 -1.65
N VAL A 156 15.74 14.85 -2.29
CA VAL A 156 15.92 14.89 -3.76
C VAL A 156 14.58 14.67 -4.46
N ALA A 157 13.64 14.10 -3.75
CA ALA A 157 12.32 13.74 -4.28
C ALA A 157 11.40 14.95 -4.53
N LEU A 158 11.68 16.11 -3.94
CA LEU A 158 10.84 17.31 -4.12
C LEU A 158 11.42 18.30 -5.14
N ALA A 159 12.60 18.02 -5.66
CA ALA A 159 13.12 18.75 -6.80
C ALA A 159 12.44 18.20 -8.06
N ALA A 160 11.39 18.87 -8.47
CA ALA A 160 10.68 18.53 -9.68
C ALA A 160 11.61 18.51 -10.89
#